data_ef93e52c9b3f682ed02765cbd0c65cf9
#
_entry.id   ef93e52c9b3f682ed02765cbd0c65cf9
#
_cell.length_a   1.000
_cell.length_b   1.000
_cell.length_c   1.000
_cell.angle_alpha   90.00
_cell.angle_beta   90.00
_cell.angle_gamma   90.00
#
_symmetry.space_group_name_H-M   'P 1'
#
loop_
_entity.id
_entity.type
_entity.pdbx_description
1 polymer ?
#
loop_
_entity_poly.entity_id
_entity_poly.type
_entity_poly.pdbx_seq_one_letter_code
_entity_poly.pdbx_strand_id
1 'polypeptide(L)'
;MAGVAIGGAVLNVVGGLFGAGKAKKAERAARRERQAAQRKIAYLENNRQAIINPAEGVTNLSGLAQDLSGQLTNNMANLSVATQAAEIEIEQADISLANTLDTIRATGAGAGGATALAQAALQSKKGVSASIENQEAQNERLRAQGEQDLQARRMAEQQRVQGVQIAEGGRVQGMEMQGRQFQFQTQENREGAQLDRASAQLAGAQARQAQASSDRTGAITGAIGGLTSIGSAYIGAAES
;
A
#
# COMPACT_ATOMS: atom_id res chain seq x y z
N MET A 1 -57.66 -17.23 73.55
CA MET A 1 -56.75 -16.48 72.62
C MET A 1 -56.14 -17.35 71.52
N ALA A 2 -56.92 -18.20 70.89
CA ALA A 2 -56.42 -19.14 69.80
C ALA A 2 -56.61 -18.59 68.39
N GLY A 3 -57.19 -17.41 68.23
CA GLY A 3 -57.54 -16.92 66.89
C GLY A 3 -56.45 -16.13 66.11
N VAL A 4 -55.37 -15.71 66.78
CA VAL A 4 -54.33 -14.84 66.11
C VAL A 4 -53.20 -15.62 65.42
N ALA A 5 -52.92 -16.86 65.93
CA ALA A 5 -51.85 -17.67 65.35
C ALA A 5 -52.20 -18.29 63.96
N ILE A 6 -53.47 -18.54 63.69
CA ILE A 6 -53.90 -19.11 62.40
C ILE A 6 -53.82 -18.09 61.26
N GLY A 7 -54.07 -16.83 61.55
CA GLY A 7 -53.99 -15.74 60.56
C GLY A 7 -52.58 -15.51 59.99
N GLY A 8 -51.54 -15.63 60.86
CA GLY A 8 -50.15 -15.45 60.43
C GLY A 8 -49.62 -16.55 59.53
N ALA A 9 -50.02 -17.80 59.82
CA ALA A 9 -49.58 -18.94 59.03
C ALA A 9 -50.23 -18.98 57.61
N VAL A 10 -51.52 -18.61 57.57
CA VAL A 10 -52.27 -18.51 56.28
C VAL A 10 -51.73 -17.37 55.44
N LEU A 11 -51.35 -16.26 56.03
CA LEU A 11 -50.75 -15.12 55.31
C LEU A 11 -49.37 -15.49 54.68
N ASN A 12 -48.57 -16.30 55.40
CA ASN A 12 -47.27 -16.79 54.81
C ASN A 12 -47.45 -17.76 53.66
N VAL A 13 -48.40 -18.68 53.74
CA VAL A 13 -48.71 -19.61 52.65
C VAL A 13 -49.30 -18.89 51.41
N VAL A 14 -50.19 -17.94 51.63
CA VAL A 14 -50.80 -17.13 50.59
C VAL A 14 -49.76 -16.19 49.98
N GLY A 15 -48.88 -15.57 50.79
CA GLY A 15 -47.77 -14.75 50.32
C GLY A 15 -46.78 -15.50 49.43
N GLY A 16 -46.47 -16.77 49.74
CA GLY A 16 -45.63 -17.66 48.92
C GLY A 16 -46.26 -17.97 47.55
N LEU A 17 -47.58 -18.20 47.52
CA LEU A 17 -48.31 -18.47 46.28
C LEU A 17 -48.44 -17.25 45.38
N PHE A 18 -48.66 -16.05 45.95
CA PHE A 18 -48.67 -14.78 45.21
C PHE A 18 -47.27 -14.36 44.74
N GLY A 19 -46.21 -14.68 45.51
CA GLY A 19 -44.81 -14.52 45.09
C GLY A 19 -44.44 -15.34 43.89
N ALA A 20 -44.88 -16.62 43.83
CA ALA A 20 -44.64 -17.51 42.71
C ALA A 20 -45.27 -17.02 41.39
N GLY A 21 -46.45 -16.39 41.46
CA GLY A 21 -47.11 -15.77 40.32
C GLY A 21 -46.36 -14.57 39.73
N LYS A 22 -45.83 -13.71 40.63
CA LYS A 22 -45.01 -12.55 40.24
C LYS A 22 -43.67 -12.99 39.67
N ALA A 23 -43.00 -13.99 40.24
CA ALA A 23 -41.77 -14.57 39.74
C ALA A 23 -41.94 -15.17 38.35
N LYS A 24 -43.03 -15.89 38.10
CA LYS A 24 -43.36 -16.49 36.80
C LYS A 24 -43.65 -15.41 35.74
N LYS A 25 -44.24 -14.29 36.09
CA LYS A 25 -44.48 -13.13 35.23
C LYS A 25 -43.18 -12.43 34.88
N ALA A 26 -42.29 -12.23 35.87
CA ALA A 26 -40.97 -11.65 35.66
C ALA A 26 -40.07 -12.53 34.79
N GLU A 27 -40.11 -13.85 34.99
CA GLU A 27 -39.39 -14.80 34.14
C GLU A 27 -39.85 -14.77 32.65
N ARG A 28 -41.17 -14.69 32.43
CA ARG A 28 -41.71 -14.55 31.07
C ARG A 28 -41.30 -13.22 30.42
N ALA A 29 -41.29 -12.11 31.19
CA ALA A 29 -40.83 -10.81 30.71
C ALA A 29 -39.34 -10.87 30.34
N ALA A 30 -38.49 -11.42 31.22
CA ALA A 30 -37.06 -11.60 30.94
C ALA A 30 -36.77 -12.49 29.74
N ARG A 31 -37.56 -13.55 29.53
CA ARG A 31 -37.46 -14.39 28.32
C ARG A 31 -37.81 -13.63 27.04
N ARG A 32 -38.84 -12.78 27.05
CA ARG A 32 -39.24 -11.94 25.90
C ARG A 32 -38.16 -10.91 25.59
N GLU A 33 -37.58 -10.25 26.59
CA GLU A 33 -36.49 -9.30 26.41
C GLU A 33 -35.24 -9.96 25.80
N ARG A 34 -34.90 -11.16 26.28
CA ARG A 34 -33.79 -11.94 25.69
C ARG A 34 -34.03 -12.25 24.22
N GLN A 35 -35.22 -12.77 23.90
CA GLN A 35 -35.57 -13.08 22.51
C GLN A 35 -35.55 -11.83 21.63
N ALA A 36 -36.01 -10.69 22.12
CA ALA A 36 -35.96 -9.42 21.43
C ALA A 36 -34.49 -8.95 21.22
N ALA A 37 -33.66 -9.06 22.26
CA ALA A 37 -32.23 -8.73 22.15
C ALA A 37 -31.50 -9.64 21.19
N GLN A 38 -31.75 -10.96 21.24
CA GLN A 38 -31.16 -11.93 20.29
C GLN A 38 -31.59 -11.64 18.84
N ARG A 39 -32.88 -11.34 18.61
CA ARG A 39 -33.36 -10.97 17.26
C ARG A 39 -32.70 -9.70 16.76
N LYS A 40 -32.53 -8.69 17.64
CA LYS A 40 -31.85 -7.44 17.28
C LYS A 40 -30.38 -7.65 16.97
N ILE A 41 -29.70 -8.49 17.75
CA ILE A 41 -28.29 -8.86 17.48
C ILE A 41 -28.20 -9.60 16.12
N ALA A 42 -29.01 -10.61 15.90
CA ALA A 42 -29.03 -11.36 14.65
C ALA A 42 -29.35 -10.45 13.43
N TYR A 43 -30.29 -9.51 13.59
CA TYR A 43 -30.58 -8.52 12.56
C TYR A 43 -29.36 -7.63 12.25
N LEU A 44 -28.68 -7.11 13.27
CA LEU A 44 -27.50 -6.28 13.11
C LEU A 44 -26.32 -7.07 12.52
N GLU A 45 -26.20 -8.35 12.83
CA GLU A 45 -25.16 -9.24 12.26
C GLU A 45 -25.42 -9.55 10.80
N ASN A 46 -26.66 -9.85 10.44
CA ASN A 46 -27.05 -10.13 9.06
C ASN A 46 -27.01 -8.88 8.14
N ASN A 47 -27.21 -7.70 8.70
CA ASN A 47 -27.20 -6.42 7.97
C ASN A 47 -25.88 -5.65 8.14
N ARG A 48 -24.80 -6.31 8.58
CA ARG A 48 -23.48 -5.67 8.62
C ARG A 48 -22.97 -5.42 7.22
N GLN A 49 -22.33 -4.27 7.06
CA GLN A 49 -21.58 -3.97 5.85
C GLN A 49 -20.43 -4.96 5.67
N ALA A 50 -20.18 -5.36 4.43
CA ALA A 50 -19.03 -6.16 4.07
C ALA A 50 -17.73 -5.45 4.49
N ILE A 51 -16.71 -6.23 4.84
CA ILE A 51 -15.37 -5.68 5.09
C ILE A 51 -14.76 -5.39 3.73
N ILE A 52 -14.67 -4.11 3.39
CA ILE A 52 -14.09 -3.65 2.14
C ILE A 52 -12.56 -3.63 2.32
N ASN A 53 -11.84 -4.21 1.37
CA ASN A 53 -10.40 -4.08 1.30
C ASN A 53 -10.04 -2.66 0.85
N PRO A 54 -9.37 -1.83 1.68
CA PRO A 54 -9.01 -0.46 1.29
C PRO A 54 -7.97 -0.42 0.15
N ALA A 55 -7.29 -1.54 -0.12
CA ALA A 55 -6.36 -1.69 -1.23
C ALA A 55 -7.01 -2.24 -2.50
N GLU A 56 -8.32 -2.48 -2.49
CA GLU A 56 -9.04 -2.90 -3.69
C GLU A 56 -9.06 -1.75 -4.71
N GLY A 57 -8.56 -2.03 -5.92
CA GLY A 57 -8.43 -1.01 -6.96
C GLY A 57 -7.08 -0.29 -7.00
N VAL A 58 -6.11 -0.66 -6.18
CA VAL A 58 -4.73 -0.18 -6.33
C VAL A 58 -4.16 -0.72 -7.64
N THR A 59 -3.87 0.19 -8.57
CA THR A 59 -3.30 -0.12 -9.88
C THR A 59 -1.81 0.10 -9.90
N ASN A 60 -1.11 -0.67 -10.74
CA ASN A 60 0.31 -0.49 -11.00
C ASN A 60 0.51 0.64 -12.00
N LEU A 61 1.22 1.69 -11.61
CA LEU A 61 1.50 2.87 -12.43
C LEU A 61 2.84 2.79 -13.17
N SER A 62 3.57 1.66 -13.08
CA SER A 62 4.87 1.50 -13.75
C SER A 62 4.80 1.67 -15.27
N GLY A 63 3.65 1.36 -15.88
CA GLY A 63 3.40 1.57 -17.32
C GLY A 63 3.37 3.04 -17.75
N LEU A 64 3.25 3.99 -16.81
CA LEU A 64 3.35 5.43 -17.09
C LEU A 64 4.80 5.90 -17.20
N ALA A 65 5.77 5.11 -16.75
CA ALA A 65 7.19 5.40 -16.92
C ALA A 65 7.57 5.13 -18.39
N GLN A 66 7.69 6.20 -19.17
CA GLN A 66 8.13 6.11 -20.56
C GLN A 66 9.64 5.85 -20.62
N ASP A 67 10.05 4.96 -21.52
CA ASP A 67 11.45 4.76 -21.88
C ASP A 67 11.83 5.81 -22.94
N LEU A 68 12.73 6.71 -22.57
CA LEU A 68 13.22 7.78 -23.44
C LEU A 68 14.53 7.39 -24.16
N SER A 69 15.01 6.16 -23.99
CA SER A 69 16.30 5.70 -24.58
C SER A 69 16.33 5.82 -26.09
N GLY A 70 15.18 5.65 -26.77
CA GLY A 70 15.04 5.81 -28.22
C GLY A 70 15.11 7.25 -28.72
N GLN A 71 14.92 8.24 -27.84
CA GLN A 71 15.01 9.67 -28.19
C GLN A 71 16.43 10.23 -28.02
N LEU A 72 17.30 9.48 -27.34
CA LEU A 72 18.69 9.88 -27.15
C LEU A 72 19.47 9.68 -28.42
N THR A 73 20.12 10.74 -28.90
CA THR A 73 20.94 10.75 -30.13
C THR A 73 22.36 11.19 -29.83
N ASN A 74 23.29 10.72 -30.65
CA ASN A 74 24.67 11.17 -30.62
C ASN A 74 24.77 12.51 -31.37
N ASN A 75 24.88 13.61 -30.70
CA ASN A 75 25.01 14.96 -31.29
C ASN A 75 26.35 15.12 -32.03
N MET A 76 27.34 14.25 -31.78
CA MET A 76 28.66 14.28 -32.44
C MET A 76 28.72 13.37 -33.65
N ALA A 77 27.63 12.66 -34.02
CA ALA A 77 27.62 11.73 -35.15
C ALA A 77 27.88 12.40 -36.49
N ASN A 78 27.46 13.66 -36.65
CA ASN A 78 27.50 14.40 -37.90
C ASN A 78 28.64 15.45 -37.97
N LEU A 79 29.70 15.27 -37.18
CA LEU A 79 30.86 16.12 -37.27
C LEU A 79 31.51 15.92 -38.64
N SER A 80 31.74 17.00 -39.38
CA SER A 80 32.43 16.98 -40.66
C SER A 80 33.72 17.82 -40.60
N VAL A 81 34.64 17.56 -41.50
CA VAL A 81 35.82 18.37 -41.64
C VAL A 81 35.44 19.73 -42.23
N ALA A 82 36.03 20.79 -41.72
CA ALA A 82 35.85 22.14 -42.26
C ALA A 82 36.69 22.29 -43.52
N THR A 83 36.21 21.78 -44.67
CA THR A 83 36.92 21.84 -45.94
C THR A 83 37.10 23.25 -46.49
N GLN A 84 36.17 24.16 -46.10
CA GLN A 84 36.20 25.55 -46.57
C GLN A 84 37.47 26.29 -46.11
N ALA A 85 37.98 26.05 -44.93
CA ALA A 85 39.24 26.60 -44.46
C ALA A 85 40.45 26.06 -45.25
N ALA A 86 40.44 24.77 -45.58
CA ALA A 86 41.45 24.14 -46.36
C ALA A 86 41.44 24.62 -47.85
N GLU A 87 40.26 24.84 -48.41
CA GLU A 87 40.09 25.43 -49.75
C GLU A 87 40.67 26.84 -49.83
N ILE A 88 40.40 27.70 -48.82
CA ILE A 88 40.96 29.06 -48.71
C ILE A 88 42.50 29.02 -48.59
N GLU A 89 43.05 28.11 -47.78
CA GLU A 89 44.50 27.93 -47.65
C GLU A 89 45.15 27.50 -48.98
N ILE A 90 44.53 26.58 -49.74
CA ILE A 90 45.01 26.15 -51.06
C ILE A 90 44.97 27.30 -52.03
N GLU A 91 43.85 28.06 -52.08
CA GLU A 91 43.68 29.22 -52.94
C GLU A 91 44.71 30.31 -52.68
N GLN A 92 44.94 30.64 -51.39
CA GLN A 92 45.98 31.59 -50.98
C GLN A 92 47.40 31.12 -51.36
N ALA A 93 47.67 29.81 -51.17
CA ALA A 93 48.92 29.23 -51.58
C ALA A 93 49.14 29.31 -53.10
N ASP A 94 48.10 28.98 -53.89
CA ASP A 94 48.14 29.03 -55.32
C ASP A 94 48.33 30.49 -55.88
N ILE A 95 47.66 31.45 -55.26
CA ILE A 95 47.85 32.90 -55.55
C ILE A 95 49.30 33.34 -55.27
N SER A 96 49.80 32.98 -54.07
CA SER A 96 51.18 33.28 -53.66
C SER A 96 52.21 32.66 -54.59
N LEU A 97 51.95 31.41 -55.01
CA LEU A 97 52.80 30.70 -56.02
C LEU A 97 52.80 31.42 -57.36
N ALA A 98 51.62 31.83 -57.86
CA ALA A 98 51.48 32.55 -59.12
C ALA A 98 52.24 33.87 -59.09
N ASN A 99 52.13 34.66 -58.06
CA ASN A 99 52.84 35.90 -57.89
C ASN A 99 54.34 35.72 -57.76
N THR A 100 54.79 34.66 -57.11
CA THR A 100 56.24 34.32 -57.06
C THR A 100 56.76 33.83 -58.42
N LEU A 101 55.98 33.08 -59.15
CA LEU A 101 56.34 32.64 -60.53
C LEU A 101 56.48 33.83 -61.45
N ASP A 102 55.61 34.79 -61.37
CA ASP A 102 55.68 36.00 -62.18
C ASP A 102 56.94 36.86 -61.85
N THR A 103 57.26 36.92 -60.54
CA THR A 103 58.49 37.58 -60.06
C THR A 103 59.75 36.85 -60.62
N ILE A 104 59.81 35.54 -60.58
CA ILE A 104 60.89 34.72 -61.07
C ILE A 104 61.05 34.91 -62.61
N ARG A 105 59.95 34.97 -63.35
CA ARG A 105 59.96 35.27 -64.76
C ARG A 105 60.49 36.64 -65.07
N ALA A 106 60.07 37.63 -64.31
CA ALA A 106 60.52 39.03 -64.52
C ALA A 106 62.02 39.24 -64.18
N THR A 107 62.53 38.51 -63.20
CA THR A 107 63.97 38.61 -62.80
C THR A 107 64.91 37.71 -63.57
N GLY A 108 64.43 36.85 -64.48
CA GLY A 108 65.28 35.96 -65.31
C GLY A 108 65.91 34.81 -64.49
N ALA A 109 65.41 34.54 -63.27
CA ALA A 109 65.92 33.47 -62.46
C ALA A 109 65.47 32.11 -63.05
N GLY A 110 66.45 31.41 -63.69
CA GLY A 110 66.26 30.21 -64.52
C GLY A 110 65.64 29.02 -63.72
N ALA A 111 65.86 27.79 -64.26
CA ALA A 111 65.26 26.53 -63.79
C ALA A 111 65.31 26.20 -62.27
N GLY A 112 66.30 26.76 -61.54
CA GLY A 112 66.43 26.55 -60.14
C GLY A 112 65.30 27.23 -59.29
N GLY A 113 64.80 28.37 -59.76
CA GLY A 113 63.68 29.05 -59.11
C GLY A 113 62.32 28.31 -59.21
N ALA A 114 62.11 27.73 -60.46
CA ALA A 114 60.89 26.93 -60.70
C ALA A 114 60.87 25.65 -59.85
N THR A 115 62.00 25.00 -59.62
CA THR A 115 62.10 23.79 -58.79
C THR A 115 61.86 24.10 -57.33
N ALA A 116 62.37 25.18 -56.79
CA ALA A 116 62.14 25.60 -55.41
C ALA A 116 60.67 25.96 -55.19
N LEU A 117 60.02 26.60 -56.15
CA LEU A 117 58.61 26.93 -56.12
C LEU A 117 57.69 25.67 -56.10
N ALA A 118 58.04 24.69 -56.98
CA ALA A 118 57.31 23.43 -57.01
C ALA A 118 57.44 22.66 -55.66
N GLN A 119 58.62 22.70 -55.03
CA GLN A 119 58.82 22.11 -53.74
C GLN A 119 58.03 22.84 -52.65
N ALA A 120 57.98 24.12 -52.67
CA ALA A 120 57.16 24.91 -51.74
C ALA A 120 55.64 24.63 -51.86
N ALA A 121 55.17 24.50 -53.11
CA ALA A 121 53.79 24.12 -53.44
C ALA A 121 53.45 22.72 -52.88
N LEU A 122 54.34 21.74 -53.09
CA LEU A 122 54.15 20.40 -52.53
C LEU A 122 54.13 20.38 -51.03
N GLN A 123 55.00 21.21 -50.42
CA GLN A 123 55.03 21.30 -48.91
C GLN A 123 53.79 21.96 -48.35
N SER A 124 53.27 23.00 -49.00
CA SER A 124 52.01 23.65 -48.64
C SER A 124 50.84 22.69 -48.76
N LYS A 125 50.72 21.94 -49.88
CA LYS A 125 49.66 20.92 -50.06
C LYS A 125 49.76 19.79 -49.06
N LYS A 126 50.95 19.34 -48.67
CA LYS A 126 51.15 18.37 -47.60
C LYS A 126 50.72 18.91 -46.24
N GLY A 127 50.98 20.19 -45.96
CA GLY A 127 50.54 20.84 -44.72
C GLY A 127 49.01 20.85 -44.58
N VAL A 128 48.31 21.23 -45.67
CA VAL A 128 46.84 21.23 -45.71
C VAL A 128 46.27 19.81 -45.54
N SER A 129 46.84 18.82 -46.24
CA SER A 129 46.41 17.42 -46.09
C SER A 129 46.59 16.92 -44.66
N ALA A 130 47.73 17.22 -44.02
CA ALA A 130 47.98 16.84 -42.62
C ALA A 130 47.02 17.55 -41.65
N SER A 131 46.62 18.79 -41.93
CA SER A 131 45.61 19.52 -41.13
C SER A 131 44.24 18.85 -41.26
N ILE A 132 43.81 18.44 -42.46
CA ILE A 132 42.56 17.72 -42.70
C ILE A 132 42.56 16.39 -41.97
N GLU A 133 43.63 15.58 -42.11
CA GLU A 133 43.77 14.29 -41.43
C GLU A 133 43.71 14.41 -39.93
N ASN A 134 44.33 15.45 -39.34
CA ASN A 134 44.27 15.73 -37.92
C ASN A 134 42.83 16.10 -37.46
N GLN A 135 42.11 16.90 -38.24
CA GLN A 135 40.72 17.24 -37.93
C GLN A 135 39.82 15.99 -38.03
N GLU A 136 40.03 15.15 -39.03
CA GLU A 136 39.27 13.91 -39.20
C GLU A 136 39.51 12.93 -38.04
N ALA A 137 40.76 12.77 -37.63
CA ALA A 137 41.12 11.96 -36.46
C ALA A 137 40.52 12.52 -35.16
N GLN A 138 40.43 13.83 -35.01
CA GLN A 138 39.76 14.46 -33.89
C GLN A 138 38.23 14.23 -33.96
N ASN A 139 37.62 14.40 -35.11
CA ASN A 139 36.19 14.17 -35.30
C ASN A 139 35.81 12.70 -35.05
N GLU A 140 36.63 11.73 -35.48
CA GLU A 140 36.43 10.31 -35.18
C GLU A 140 36.47 10.05 -33.67
N ARG A 141 37.43 10.62 -32.96
CA ARG A 141 37.50 10.51 -31.50
C ARG A 141 36.25 11.10 -30.81
N LEU A 142 35.80 12.27 -31.25
CA LEU A 142 34.60 12.90 -30.71
C LEU A 142 33.33 12.09 -31.04
N ARG A 143 33.22 11.51 -32.23
CA ARG A 143 32.12 10.60 -32.59
C ARG A 143 32.11 9.37 -31.68
N ALA A 144 33.31 8.76 -31.46
CA ALA A 144 33.45 7.59 -30.58
C ALA A 144 33.10 7.93 -29.14
N GLN A 145 33.53 9.07 -28.63
CA GLN A 145 33.13 9.57 -27.27
C GLN A 145 31.62 9.82 -27.20
N GLY A 146 31.05 10.47 -28.19
CA GLY A 146 29.62 10.69 -28.29
C GLY A 146 28.81 9.39 -28.30
N GLU A 147 29.31 8.33 -28.93
CA GLU A 147 28.67 7.01 -28.90
C GLU A 147 28.75 6.35 -27.52
N GLN A 148 29.91 6.45 -26.84
CA GLN A 148 30.04 5.96 -25.46
C GLN A 148 29.10 6.69 -24.49
N ASP A 149 29.03 8.02 -24.60
CA ASP A 149 28.11 8.83 -23.80
C ASP A 149 26.65 8.47 -24.06
N LEU A 150 26.30 8.24 -25.32
CA LEU A 150 24.96 7.81 -25.71
C LEU A 150 24.61 6.45 -25.09
N GLN A 151 25.52 5.48 -25.14
CA GLN A 151 25.34 4.17 -24.53
C GLN A 151 25.19 4.27 -23.01
N ALA A 152 26.03 5.09 -22.36
CA ALA A 152 25.93 5.32 -20.92
C ALA A 152 24.57 5.93 -20.52
N ARG A 153 24.09 6.92 -21.29
CA ARG A 153 22.77 7.55 -21.07
C ARG A 153 21.61 6.56 -21.30
N ARG A 154 21.71 5.72 -22.32
CA ARG A 154 20.70 4.68 -22.58
C ARG A 154 20.64 3.65 -21.44
N MET A 155 21.80 3.22 -20.92
CA MET A 155 21.85 2.32 -19.77
C MET A 155 21.26 2.98 -18.50
N ALA A 156 21.60 4.25 -18.25
CA ALA A 156 21.04 4.99 -17.13
C ALA A 156 19.52 5.12 -17.22
N GLU A 157 18.98 5.36 -18.42
CA GLU A 157 17.55 5.44 -18.66
C GLU A 157 16.84 4.10 -18.42
N GLN A 158 17.42 3.00 -18.90
CA GLN A 158 16.90 1.66 -18.62
C GLN A 158 16.89 1.35 -17.11
N GLN A 159 17.97 1.69 -16.41
CA GLN A 159 18.03 1.54 -14.95
C GLN A 159 16.95 2.39 -14.24
N ARG A 160 16.71 3.62 -14.72
CA ARG A 160 15.65 4.49 -14.20
C ARG A 160 14.28 3.84 -14.35
N VAL A 161 13.96 3.36 -15.55
CA VAL A 161 12.68 2.70 -15.84
C VAL A 161 12.50 1.44 -14.98
N GLN A 162 13.55 0.61 -14.90
CA GLN A 162 13.55 -0.59 -14.05
C GLN A 162 13.36 -0.23 -12.56
N GLY A 163 14.05 0.82 -12.09
CA GLY A 163 13.88 1.32 -10.72
C GLY A 163 12.45 1.73 -10.42
N VAL A 164 11.79 2.43 -11.34
CA VAL A 164 10.37 2.81 -11.21
C VAL A 164 9.47 1.57 -11.17
N GLN A 165 9.73 0.57 -12.01
CA GLN A 165 8.94 -0.67 -12.02
C GLN A 165 9.05 -1.43 -10.70
N ILE A 166 10.27 -1.55 -10.15
CA ILE A 166 10.51 -2.23 -8.87
C ILE A 166 9.85 -1.46 -7.72
N ALA A 167 10.04 -0.14 -7.67
CA ALA A 167 9.46 0.70 -6.64
C ALA A 167 7.92 0.64 -6.65
N GLU A 168 7.32 0.69 -7.83
CA GLU A 168 5.88 0.62 -7.99
C GLU A 168 5.33 -0.77 -7.65
N GLY A 169 6.04 -1.84 -8.03
CA GLY A 169 5.72 -3.21 -7.62
C GLY A 169 5.73 -3.36 -6.09
N GLY A 170 6.75 -2.81 -5.43
CA GLY A 170 6.84 -2.78 -3.97
C GLY A 170 5.70 -1.99 -3.32
N ARG A 171 5.31 -0.85 -3.90
CA ARG A 171 4.18 -0.04 -3.44
C ARG A 171 2.87 -0.84 -3.50
N VAL A 172 2.58 -1.47 -4.63
CA VAL A 172 1.37 -2.27 -4.84
C VAL A 172 1.31 -3.43 -3.85
N GLN A 173 2.40 -4.20 -3.72
CA GLN A 173 2.49 -5.30 -2.75
C GLN A 173 2.30 -4.82 -1.30
N GLY A 174 2.90 -3.68 -0.94
CA GLY A 174 2.73 -3.08 0.39
C GLY A 174 1.28 -2.71 0.67
N MET A 175 0.61 -2.08 -0.27
CA MET A 175 -0.80 -1.71 -0.15
C MET A 175 -1.71 -2.95 -0.05
N GLU A 176 -1.48 -3.96 -0.88
CA GLU A 176 -2.23 -5.22 -0.80
C GLU A 176 -2.06 -5.92 0.55
N MET A 177 -0.82 -5.95 1.07
CA MET A 177 -0.55 -6.54 2.38
C MET A 177 -1.27 -5.79 3.50
N GLN A 178 -1.22 -4.45 3.49
CA GLN A 178 -1.97 -3.63 4.44
C GLN A 178 -3.48 -3.85 4.33
N GLY A 179 -4.00 -3.96 3.11
CA GLY A 179 -5.41 -4.25 2.87
C GLY A 179 -5.85 -5.60 3.44
N ARG A 180 -5.06 -6.65 3.23
CA ARG A 180 -5.32 -7.98 3.81
C ARG A 180 -5.23 -7.97 5.34
N GLN A 181 -4.23 -7.28 5.89
CA GLN A 181 -4.08 -7.14 7.34
C GLN A 181 -5.27 -6.40 7.95
N PHE A 182 -5.73 -5.33 7.32
CA PHE A 182 -6.92 -4.60 7.74
C PHE A 182 -8.17 -5.48 7.73
N GLN A 183 -8.38 -6.27 6.67
CA GLN A 183 -9.50 -7.22 6.59
C GLN A 183 -9.43 -8.25 7.71
N PHE A 184 -8.26 -8.86 7.92
CA PHE A 184 -8.05 -9.86 8.97
C PHE A 184 -8.32 -9.28 10.36
N GLN A 185 -7.71 -8.14 10.72
CA GLN A 185 -7.93 -7.50 12.01
C GLN A 185 -9.39 -7.10 12.23
N THR A 186 -10.05 -6.59 11.20
CA THR A 186 -11.45 -6.20 11.31
C THR A 186 -12.34 -7.42 11.49
N GLN A 187 -12.04 -8.53 10.83
CA GLN A 187 -12.77 -9.79 10.99
C GLN A 187 -12.55 -10.35 12.39
N GLU A 188 -11.32 -10.43 12.88
CA GLU A 188 -10.96 -10.92 14.21
C GLU A 188 -11.64 -10.08 15.32
N ASN A 189 -11.63 -8.75 15.18
CA ASN A 189 -12.35 -7.86 16.10
C ASN A 189 -13.86 -8.09 16.09
N ARG A 190 -14.44 -8.40 14.95
CA ARG A 190 -15.87 -8.73 14.85
C ARG A 190 -16.19 -10.08 15.51
N GLU A 191 -15.35 -11.09 15.28
CA GLU A 191 -15.49 -12.41 15.90
C GLU A 191 -15.28 -12.34 17.41
N GLY A 192 -14.26 -11.62 17.90
CA GLY A 192 -14.03 -11.37 19.30
C GLY A 192 -15.24 -10.72 19.97
N ALA A 193 -15.80 -9.67 19.37
CA ALA A 193 -17.01 -9.03 19.88
C ALA A 193 -18.26 -9.95 19.89
N GLN A 194 -18.34 -10.95 19.02
CA GLN A 194 -19.39 -11.97 19.05
C GLN A 194 -19.18 -12.96 20.20
N LEU A 195 -17.95 -13.41 20.40
CA LEU A 195 -17.58 -14.29 21.51
C LEU A 195 -17.83 -13.64 22.86
N ASP A 196 -17.48 -12.35 23.01
CA ASP A 196 -17.73 -11.56 24.23
C ASP A 196 -19.24 -11.47 24.53
N ARG A 197 -20.07 -11.23 23.52
CA ARG A 197 -21.53 -11.20 23.70
C ARG A 197 -22.09 -12.56 24.04
N ALA A 198 -21.60 -13.62 23.40
CA ALA A 198 -22.02 -14.97 23.69
C ALA A 198 -21.64 -15.38 25.14
N SER A 199 -20.42 -15.06 25.57
CA SER A 199 -19.96 -15.33 26.93
C SER A 199 -20.76 -14.56 27.98
N ALA A 200 -21.04 -13.27 27.73
CA ALA A 200 -21.89 -12.44 28.60
C ALA A 200 -23.33 -12.99 28.69
N GLN A 201 -23.89 -13.47 27.57
CA GLN A 201 -25.21 -14.12 27.59
C GLN A 201 -25.21 -15.43 28.38
N LEU A 202 -24.15 -16.24 28.22
CA LEU A 202 -23.99 -17.48 28.99
C LEU A 202 -23.88 -17.22 30.48
N ALA A 203 -23.01 -16.27 30.90
CA ALA A 203 -22.85 -15.89 32.28
C ALA A 203 -24.15 -15.34 32.89
N GLY A 204 -24.88 -14.48 32.18
CA GLY A 204 -26.18 -13.99 32.57
C GLY A 204 -27.23 -15.09 32.65
N ALA A 205 -27.17 -16.13 31.82
CA ALA A 205 -28.06 -17.27 31.89
C ALA A 205 -27.77 -18.15 33.12
N GLN A 206 -26.50 -18.41 33.40
CA GLN A 206 -26.06 -19.17 34.58
C GLN A 206 -26.42 -18.46 35.89
N ALA A 207 -26.17 -17.16 35.99
CA ALA A 207 -26.55 -16.37 37.19
C ALA A 207 -28.05 -16.43 37.47
N ARG A 208 -28.88 -16.33 36.43
CA ARG A 208 -30.35 -16.42 36.61
C ARG A 208 -30.81 -17.84 36.92
N GLN A 209 -30.15 -18.85 36.42
CA GLN A 209 -30.46 -20.23 36.77
C GLN A 209 -30.10 -20.51 38.23
N ALA A 210 -28.98 -19.99 38.72
CA ALA A 210 -28.59 -20.07 40.12
C ALA A 210 -29.58 -19.34 41.00
N GLN A 211 -30.02 -18.14 40.65
CA GLN A 211 -31.02 -17.37 41.36
C GLN A 211 -32.38 -18.06 41.40
N ALA A 212 -32.85 -18.59 40.26
CA ALA A 212 -34.11 -19.33 40.21
C ALA A 212 -34.08 -20.62 41.01
N SER A 213 -32.95 -21.31 41.10
CA SER A 213 -32.79 -22.48 41.96
C SER A 213 -32.78 -22.11 43.44
N SER A 214 -32.14 -21.00 43.82
CA SER A 214 -32.13 -20.47 45.17
C SER A 214 -33.52 -20.03 45.60
N ASP A 215 -34.23 -19.27 44.77
CA ASP A 215 -35.60 -18.82 45.02
C ASP A 215 -36.58 -19.99 45.20
N ARG A 216 -36.40 -21.04 44.36
CA ARG A 216 -37.20 -22.24 44.45
C ARG A 216 -36.93 -23.02 45.74
N THR A 217 -35.68 -23.16 46.14
CA THR A 217 -35.30 -23.80 47.40
C THR A 217 -35.83 -23.01 48.59
N GLY A 218 -35.69 -21.68 48.59
CA GLY A 218 -36.24 -20.78 49.61
C GLY A 218 -37.77 -20.87 49.73
N ALA A 219 -38.47 -20.93 48.58
CA ALA A 219 -39.91 -21.10 48.57
C ALA A 219 -40.38 -22.45 49.12
N ILE A 220 -39.66 -23.53 48.80
CA ILE A 220 -39.96 -24.87 49.33
C ILE A 220 -39.67 -24.93 50.82
N THR A 221 -38.53 -24.39 51.28
CA THR A 221 -38.17 -24.40 52.69
C THR A 221 -39.17 -23.54 53.52
N GLY A 222 -39.58 -22.39 52.96
CA GLY A 222 -40.60 -21.55 53.60
C GLY A 222 -41.98 -22.19 53.71
N ALA A 223 -42.37 -22.98 52.66
CA ALA A 223 -43.62 -23.73 52.69
C ALA A 223 -43.57 -24.89 53.66
N ILE A 224 -42.45 -25.61 53.74
CA ILE A 224 -42.28 -26.69 54.74
C ILE A 224 -42.26 -26.12 56.16
N GLY A 225 -41.55 -25.01 56.43
CA GLY A 225 -41.51 -24.32 57.70
C GLY A 225 -42.90 -23.80 58.16
N GLY A 226 -43.68 -23.34 57.16
CA GLY A 226 -45.10 -22.94 57.47
C GLY A 226 -45.99 -24.12 57.83
N LEU A 227 -45.82 -25.28 57.19
CA LEU A 227 -46.56 -26.49 57.48
C LEU A 227 -46.18 -27.08 58.87
N THR A 228 -44.89 -27.08 59.22
CA THR A 228 -44.44 -27.53 60.53
C THR A 228 -44.91 -26.64 61.65
N SER A 229 -44.97 -25.30 61.45
CA SER A 229 -45.52 -24.33 62.43
C SER A 229 -47.03 -24.50 62.64
N ILE A 230 -47.78 -24.87 61.59
CA ILE A 230 -49.22 -25.16 61.71
C ILE A 230 -49.42 -26.48 62.48
N GLY A 231 -48.59 -27.51 62.17
CA GLY A 231 -48.65 -28.81 62.86
C GLY A 231 -48.36 -28.69 64.36
N SER A 232 -47.32 -27.92 64.72
CA SER A 232 -47.01 -27.69 66.15
C SER A 232 -48.09 -26.89 66.93
N ALA A 233 -48.71 -25.92 66.22
CA ALA A 233 -49.82 -25.16 66.79
C ALA A 233 -51.08 -26.03 67.03
N TYR A 234 -51.31 -27.02 66.14
CA TYR A 234 -52.42 -27.95 66.27
C TYR A 234 -52.22 -28.97 67.42
N ILE A 235 -51.00 -29.48 67.59
CA ILE A 235 -50.65 -30.40 68.66
C ILE A 235 -50.70 -29.69 70.02
N GLY A 236 -50.20 -28.50 70.16
CA GLY A 236 -50.24 -27.72 71.37
C GLY A 236 -51.68 -27.25 71.81
N ALA A 237 -52.62 -27.20 70.85
CA ALA A 237 -54.02 -26.91 71.13
C ALA A 237 -54.88 -28.16 71.52
N ALA A 238 -54.36 -29.35 71.29
CA ALA A 238 -55.02 -30.61 71.64
C ALA A 238 -54.66 -31.10 73.07
N GLU A 239 -53.63 -30.52 73.68
CA GLU A 239 -53.17 -30.87 75.06
C GLU A 239 -53.60 -29.83 76.08
N SER A 240 -54.36 -28.81 75.72
CA SER A 240 -54.92 -27.79 76.61
C SER A 240 -56.47 -27.93 76.73
#